data_61fd47616c7c7b8f4d915e556b85fb39
#
_entry.id   61fd47616c7c7b8f4d915e556b85fb39
#
_cell.length_a   1.000
_cell.length_b   1.000
_cell.length_c   1.000
_cell.angle_alpha   90.00
_cell.angle_beta   90.00
_cell.angle_gamma   90.00
#
_symmetry.space_group_name_H-M   'P 1'
#
loop_
_entity.id
_entity.type
_entity.pdbx_description
1 polymer ?
#
loop_
_entity_poly.entity_id
_entity_poly.type
_entity_poly.pdbx_seq_one_letter_code
_entity_poly.pdbx_strand_id
1 'polypeptide(L)'
;MLWQLFWTFLEIGAVSFGGGYGMISLIREKVLLHGWLEEAQFLSFIAVSESTPGPLAINMATFIGASQAGAAGAFCATLGVVLPSFFIILLIAALIHNLLQYAGVNAFLSGIRPCVVALILATAVTMGLSSLLGVSTLADTPAPAWQGIGILAALLLLHFGWKKWKGKAPSPIAMILVSAVLGMVVYH
;
A
#
# COMPACT_ATOMS: atom_id res chain seq x y z
N MET A 1 -7.71 27.93 -0.17
CA MET A 1 -6.78 26.84 -0.54
C MET A 1 -6.64 25.80 0.57
N LEU A 2 -6.05 26.10 1.74
CA LEU A 2 -5.84 25.13 2.83
C LEU A 2 -7.15 24.45 3.29
N TRP A 3 -8.20 25.23 3.47
CA TRP A 3 -9.52 24.72 3.83
C TRP A 3 -10.13 23.78 2.79
N GLN A 4 -9.95 24.10 1.51
CA GLN A 4 -10.41 23.23 0.41
C GLN A 4 -9.63 21.90 0.39
N LEU A 5 -8.29 21.95 0.54
CA LEU A 5 -7.46 20.76 0.67
C LEU A 5 -7.91 19.87 1.82
N PHE A 6 -8.09 20.47 3.01
CA PHE A 6 -8.54 19.72 4.18
C PHE A 6 -9.89 19.03 3.96
N TRP A 7 -10.92 19.77 3.49
CA TRP A 7 -12.26 19.20 3.28
C TRP A 7 -12.30 18.16 2.17
N THR A 8 -11.63 18.42 1.05
CA THR A 8 -11.58 17.45 -0.05
C THR A 8 -10.93 16.15 0.38
N PHE A 9 -9.80 16.22 1.09
CA PHE A 9 -9.13 15.01 1.57
C PHE A 9 -9.86 14.36 2.75
N LEU A 10 -10.61 15.10 3.54
CA LEU A 10 -11.50 14.55 4.56
C LEU A 10 -12.66 13.77 3.93
N GLU A 11 -13.28 14.31 2.89
CA GLU A 11 -14.31 13.62 2.11
C GLU A 11 -13.74 12.32 1.50
N ILE A 12 -12.56 12.38 0.86
CA ILE A 12 -11.88 11.23 0.30
C ILE A 12 -11.62 10.17 1.38
N GLY A 13 -11.08 10.58 2.54
CA GLY A 13 -10.82 9.68 3.66
C GLY A 13 -12.07 9.03 4.26
N ALA A 14 -13.19 9.75 4.26
CA ALA A 14 -14.47 9.27 4.81
C ALA A 14 -15.19 8.27 3.89
N VAL A 15 -15.09 8.48 2.56
CA VAL A 15 -15.82 7.68 1.56
C VAL A 15 -14.99 6.54 1.01
N SER A 16 -13.70 6.50 1.32
CA SER A 16 -12.79 5.50 0.75
C SER A 16 -13.08 4.09 1.26
N PHE A 17 -13.36 3.20 0.31
CA PHE A 17 -13.52 1.77 0.53
C PHE A 17 -12.53 0.98 -0.33
N GLY A 18 -12.00 -0.13 0.19
CA GLY A 18 -11.21 -1.06 -0.63
C GLY A 18 -9.70 -0.79 -0.67
N GLY A 19 -9.16 0.13 0.14
CA GLY A 19 -7.72 0.38 0.25
C GLY A 19 -7.18 1.46 -0.67
N GLY A 20 -5.85 1.64 -0.69
CA GLY A 20 -5.18 2.77 -1.36
C GLY A 20 -5.46 2.92 -2.86
N TYR A 21 -5.56 1.81 -3.59
CA TYR A 21 -5.84 1.83 -5.03
C TYR A 21 -7.28 2.26 -5.35
N GLY A 22 -8.28 1.90 -4.52
CA GLY A 22 -9.65 2.37 -4.69
C GLY A 22 -9.79 3.88 -4.51
N MET A 23 -8.89 4.49 -3.73
CA MET A 23 -8.85 5.93 -3.51
C MET A 23 -8.27 6.71 -4.69
N ILE A 24 -7.45 6.10 -5.55
CA ILE A 24 -6.78 6.79 -6.67
C ILE A 24 -7.80 7.44 -7.59
N SER A 25 -8.87 6.73 -7.96
CA SER A 25 -9.90 7.26 -8.84
C SER A 25 -10.63 8.46 -8.23
N LEU A 26 -10.93 8.39 -6.93
CA LEU A 26 -11.61 9.48 -6.21
C LEU A 26 -10.68 10.70 -6.04
N ILE A 27 -9.41 10.48 -5.70
CA ILE A 27 -8.41 11.55 -5.63
C ILE A 27 -8.25 12.22 -7.00
N ARG A 28 -8.13 11.42 -8.08
CA ARG A 28 -8.03 11.91 -9.44
C ARG A 28 -9.19 12.82 -9.81
N GLU A 29 -10.42 12.35 -9.60
CA GLU A 29 -11.63 13.11 -9.89
C GLU A 29 -11.61 14.47 -9.17
N LYS A 30 -11.38 14.48 -7.87
CA LYS A 30 -11.37 15.70 -7.05
C LYS A 30 -10.24 16.66 -7.45
N VAL A 31 -9.04 16.14 -7.68
CA VAL A 31 -7.86 16.96 -8.04
C VAL A 31 -8.03 17.61 -9.40
N LEU A 32 -8.56 16.89 -10.39
CA LEU A 32 -8.83 17.44 -11.72
C LEU A 32 -10.01 18.42 -11.70
N LEU A 33 -11.07 18.12 -10.93
CA LEU A 33 -12.22 19.00 -10.75
C LEU A 33 -11.82 20.36 -10.17
N HIS A 34 -10.92 20.37 -9.21
CA HIS A 34 -10.40 21.60 -8.59
C HIS A 34 -9.29 22.28 -9.42
N GLY A 35 -8.85 21.67 -10.51
CA GLY A 35 -7.75 22.19 -11.32
C GLY A 35 -6.40 22.25 -10.59
N TRP A 36 -6.20 21.40 -9.58
CA TRP A 36 -4.96 21.41 -8.80
C TRP A 36 -3.79 20.81 -9.55
N LEU A 37 -4.04 19.79 -10.36
CA LEU A 37 -3.04 19.12 -11.19
C LEU A 37 -3.63 18.80 -12.57
N GLU A 38 -2.75 18.71 -13.55
CA GLU A 38 -3.06 18.10 -14.84
C GLU A 38 -2.92 16.57 -14.77
N GLU A 39 -3.53 15.86 -15.72
CA GLU A 39 -3.50 14.39 -15.78
C GLU A 39 -2.08 13.81 -15.73
N ALA A 40 -1.15 14.40 -16.51
CA ALA A 40 0.23 13.96 -16.56
C ALA A 40 0.96 14.12 -15.21
N GLN A 41 0.69 15.23 -14.51
CA GLN A 41 1.23 15.47 -13.17
C GLN A 41 0.65 14.51 -12.16
N PHE A 42 -0.65 14.21 -12.25
CA PHE A 42 -1.32 13.25 -11.37
C PHE A 42 -0.70 11.86 -11.48
N LEU A 43 -0.45 11.37 -12.72
CA LEU A 43 0.24 10.10 -12.96
C LEU A 43 1.65 10.09 -12.36
N SER A 44 2.38 11.19 -12.47
CA SER A 44 3.70 11.33 -11.85
C SER A 44 3.62 11.23 -10.31
N PHE A 45 2.59 11.83 -9.71
CA PHE A 45 2.40 11.76 -8.26
C PHE A 45 2.01 10.36 -7.77
N ILE A 46 1.27 9.57 -8.57
CA ILE A 46 1.04 8.14 -8.27
C ILE A 46 2.38 7.42 -8.21
N ALA A 47 3.22 7.54 -9.23
CA ALA A 47 4.50 6.85 -9.30
C ALA A 47 5.42 7.20 -8.12
N VAL A 48 5.50 8.49 -7.75
CA VAL A 48 6.28 8.94 -6.58
C VAL A 48 5.68 8.41 -5.28
N SER A 49 4.34 8.40 -5.17
CA SER A 49 3.66 7.91 -3.97
C SER A 49 3.82 6.41 -3.78
N GLU A 50 3.87 5.62 -4.87
CA GLU A 50 4.14 4.19 -4.83
C GLU A 50 5.59 3.87 -4.45
N SER A 51 6.54 4.70 -4.87
CA SER A 51 7.95 4.54 -4.51
C SER A 51 8.26 4.98 -3.07
N THR A 52 7.34 5.73 -2.44
CA THR A 52 7.50 6.21 -1.07
C THR A 52 6.93 5.20 -0.08
N PRO A 53 7.71 4.74 0.92
CA PRO A 53 7.20 3.82 1.94
C PRO A 53 6.05 4.44 2.73
N GLY A 54 4.85 3.82 2.69
CA GLY A 54 3.68 4.29 3.42
C GLY A 54 2.36 4.03 2.67
N PRO A 55 1.22 4.34 3.30
CA PRO A 55 -0.08 4.21 2.64
C PRO A 55 -0.19 5.17 1.45
N LEU A 56 -0.48 4.63 0.28
CA LEU A 56 -0.53 5.36 -0.99
C LEU A 56 -1.38 6.64 -0.92
N ALA A 57 -2.57 6.54 -0.35
CA ALA A 57 -3.48 7.69 -0.24
C ALA A 57 -2.93 8.82 0.66
N ILE A 58 -2.22 8.46 1.74
CA ILE A 58 -1.57 9.44 2.62
C ILE A 58 -0.40 10.11 1.91
N ASN A 59 0.41 9.33 1.19
CA ASN A 59 1.52 9.86 0.41
C ASN A 59 0.99 10.82 -0.67
N MET A 60 -0.04 10.42 -1.41
CA MET A 60 -0.68 11.28 -2.42
C MET A 60 -1.25 12.57 -1.81
N ALA A 61 -1.97 12.47 -0.69
CA ALA A 61 -2.49 13.65 0.01
C ALA A 61 -1.36 14.61 0.39
N THR A 62 -0.27 14.08 0.93
CA THR A 62 0.90 14.87 1.32
C THR A 62 1.54 15.56 0.11
N PHE A 63 1.79 14.83 -0.98
CA PHE A 63 2.41 15.40 -2.18
C PHE A 63 1.52 16.42 -2.88
N ILE A 64 0.23 16.13 -3.04
CA ILE A 64 -0.74 17.06 -3.64
C ILE A 64 -0.87 18.31 -2.76
N GLY A 65 -1.01 18.14 -1.45
CA GLY A 65 -1.06 19.26 -0.53
C GLY A 65 0.19 20.12 -0.56
N ALA A 66 1.38 19.48 -0.62
CA ALA A 66 2.65 20.17 -0.73
C ALA A 66 2.78 20.97 -2.03
N SER A 67 2.33 20.43 -3.14
CA SER A 67 2.38 21.10 -4.45
C SER A 67 1.47 22.32 -4.51
N GLN A 68 0.35 22.31 -3.78
CA GLN A 68 -0.65 23.37 -3.82
C GLN A 68 -0.38 24.51 -2.81
N ALA A 69 0.11 24.18 -1.62
CA ALA A 69 0.28 25.18 -0.55
C ALA A 69 1.49 24.86 0.37
N GLY A 70 2.53 24.24 -0.16
CA GLY A 70 3.76 23.93 0.58
C GLY A 70 3.50 23.05 1.81
N ALA A 71 4.31 23.21 2.85
CA ALA A 71 4.24 22.40 4.06
C ALA A 71 2.88 22.48 4.77
N ALA A 72 2.23 23.65 4.77
CA ALA A 72 0.91 23.83 5.36
C ALA A 72 -0.16 23.05 4.57
N GLY A 73 -0.07 23.04 3.24
CA GLY A 73 -0.96 22.24 2.39
C GLY A 73 -0.78 20.75 2.61
N ALA A 74 0.47 20.27 2.68
CA ALA A 74 0.79 18.90 3.01
C ALA A 74 0.14 18.47 4.33
N PHE A 75 0.31 19.26 5.37
CA PHE A 75 -0.25 19.00 6.70
C PHE A 75 -1.79 18.94 6.66
N CYS A 76 -2.45 19.94 6.05
CA CYS A 76 -3.91 20.00 5.96
C CYS A 76 -4.49 18.82 5.17
N ALA A 77 -3.92 18.47 4.01
CA ALA A 77 -4.39 17.37 3.19
C ALA A 77 -4.19 16.01 3.90
N THR A 78 -3.02 15.82 4.52
CA THR A 78 -2.72 14.59 5.27
C THR A 78 -3.63 14.42 6.48
N LEU A 79 -3.86 15.48 7.26
CA LEU A 79 -4.82 15.45 8.36
C LEU A 79 -6.23 15.14 7.86
N GLY A 80 -6.65 15.77 6.75
CA GLY A 80 -7.95 15.53 6.16
C GLY A 80 -8.18 14.05 5.88
N VAL A 81 -7.27 13.39 5.19
CA VAL A 81 -7.43 11.97 4.80
C VAL A 81 -7.36 11.01 5.99
N VAL A 82 -6.62 11.35 7.05
CA VAL A 82 -6.42 10.46 8.22
C VAL A 82 -7.54 10.59 9.25
N LEU A 83 -8.07 11.79 9.45
CA LEU A 83 -9.03 12.08 10.53
C LEU A 83 -10.27 11.19 10.54
N PRO A 84 -10.96 10.94 9.42
CA PRO A 84 -12.15 10.08 9.42
C PRO A 84 -11.85 8.68 9.94
N SER A 85 -10.80 8.04 9.42
CA SER A 85 -10.37 6.71 9.85
C SER A 85 -9.97 6.70 11.31
N PHE A 86 -9.26 7.72 11.78
CA PHE A 86 -8.83 7.84 13.17
C PHE A 86 -10.04 7.91 14.12
N PHE A 87 -11.03 8.75 13.84
CA PHE A 87 -12.22 8.87 14.67
C PHE A 87 -13.07 7.61 14.66
N ILE A 88 -13.23 6.97 13.49
CA ILE A 88 -13.97 5.70 13.38
C ILE A 88 -13.29 4.62 14.22
N ILE A 89 -11.97 4.47 14.11
CA ILE A 89 -11.22 3.48 14.88
C ILE A 89 -11.29 3.79 16.38
N LEU A 90 -11.20 5.06 16.78
CA LEU A 90 -11.32 5.48 18.18
C LEU A 90 -12.70 5.14 18.75
N LEU A 91 -13.76 5.41 17.99
CA LEU A 91 -15.13 5.05 18.35
C LEU A 91 -15.30 3.54 18.52
N ILE A 92 -14.79 2.77 17.53
CA ILE A 92 -14.83 1.32 17.58
C ILE A 92 -14.02 0.82 18.80
N ALA A 93 -12.85 1.36 19.06
CA ALA A 93 -12.01 0.97 20.19
C ALA A 93 -12.71 1.24 21.54
N ALA A 94 -13.43 2.33 21.67
CA ALA A 94 -14.22 2.64 22.87
C ALA A 94 -15.37 1.65 23.09
N LEU A 95 -16.00 1.19 22.01
CA LEU A 95 -17.13 0.27 22.06
C LEU A 95 -16.71 -1.21 22.14
N ILE A 96 -15.56 -1.58 21.57
CA ILE A 96 -15.14 -2.96 21.38
C ILE A 96 -14.88 -3.67 22.70
N HIS A 97 -14.47 -2.95 23.74
CA HIS A 97 -14.24 -3.51 25.07
C HIS A 97 -15.50 -4.22 25.60
N ASN A 98 -16.66 -3.61 25.42
CA ASN A 98 -17.92 -4.19 25.83
C ASN A 98 -18.38 -5.28 24.84
N LEU A 99 -18.10 -5.11 23.55
CA LEU A 99 -18.49 -6.07 22.49
C LEU A 99 -17.69 -7.37 22.59
N LEU A 100 -16.43 -7.33 22.99
CA LEU A 100 -15.58 -8.52 23.15
C LEU A 100 -16.04 -9.46 24.26
N GLN A 101 -16.96 -9.04 25.13
CA GLN A 101 -17.57 -9.91 26.14
C GLN A 101 -18.59 -10.88 25.53
N TYR A 102 -19.11 -10.59 24.33
CA TYR A 102 -20.06 -11.45 23.66
C TYR A 102 -19.35 -12.55 22.85
N ALA A 103 -19.73 -13.81 23.11
CA ALA A 103 -19.17 -14.98 22.43
C ALA A 103 -19.29 -14.90 20.89
N GLY A 104 -20.40 -14.35 20.38
CA GLY A 104 -20.62 -14.16 18.94
C GLY A 104 -19.62 -13.21 18.28
N VAL A 105 -19.24 -12.14 18.97
CA VAL A 105 -18.22 -11.18 18.46
C VAL A 105 -16.84 -11.84 18.41
N ASN A 106 -16.48 -12.60 19.43
CA ASN A 106 -15.23 -13.36 19.44
C ASN A 106 -15.18 -14.43 18.34
N ALA A 107 -16.28 -15.14 18.11
CA ALA A 107 -16.41 -16.12 17.04
C ALA A 107 -16.25 -15.45 15.66
N PHE A 108 -16.91 -14.31 15.43
CA PHE A 108 -16.80 -13.53 14.20
C PHE A 108 -15.37 -13.04 13.95
N LEU A 109 -14.72 -12.44 14.95
CA LEU A 109 -13.33 -11.98 14.83
C LEU A 109 -12.35 -13.14 14.60
N SER A 110 -12.61 -14.30 15.21
CA SER A 110 -11.80 -15.50 14.98
C SER A 110 -11.97 -16.03 13.56
N GLY A 111 -13.16 -15.90 12.96
CA GLY A 111 -13.42 -16.26 11.56
C GLY A 111 -12.76 -15.30 10.55
N ILE A 112 -12.55 -14.03 10.91
CA ILE A 112 -11.89 -13.05 10.03
C ILE A 112 -10.38 -13.35 9.88
N ARG A 113 -9.72 -13.86 10.92
CA ARG A 113 -8.27 -14.11 10.88
C ARG A 113 -7.82 -14.99 9.71
N PRO A 114 -8.42 -16.16 9.45
CA PRO A 114 -8.03 -16.98 8.29
C PRO A 114 -8.34 -16.27 6.95
N CYS A 115 -9.42 -15.46 6.88
CA CYS A 115 -9.73 -14.69 5.68
C CYS A 115 -8.64 -13.65 5.35
N VAL A 116 -8.15 -12.93 6.37
CA VAL A 116 -7.04 -11.97 6.21
C VAL A 116 -5.77 -12.69 5.75
N VAL A 117 -5.44 -13.83 6.35
CA VAL A 117 -4.28 -14.64 5.93
C VAL A 117 -4.43 -15.11 4.49
N ALA A 118 -5.62 -15.58 4.10
CA ALA A 118 -5.90 -16.00 2.74
C ALA A 118 -5.77 -14.84 1.72
N LEU A 119 -6.23 -13.64 2.06
CA LEU A 119 -6.08 -12.45 1.22
C LEU A 119 -4.60 -12.05 1.04
N ILE A 120 -3.81 -12.09 2.12
CA ILE A 120 -2.37 -11.82 2.05
C ILE A 120 -1.66 -12.85 1.17
N LEU A 121 -1.97 -14.12 1.34
CA LEU A 121 -1.41 -15.20 0.51
C LEU A 121 -1.83 -15.07 -0.95
N ALA A 122 -3.11 -14.80 -1.21
CA ALA A 122 -3.61 -14.59 -2.57
C ALA A 122 -2.88 -13.42 -3.25
N THR A 123 -2.71 -12.30 -2.56
CA THR A 123 -1.96 -11.15 -3.07
C THR A 123 -0.50 -11.50 -3.32
N ALA A 124 0.15 -12.21 -2.42
CA ALA A 124 1.54 -12.65 -2.60
C ALA A 124 1.69 -13.57 -3.83
N VAL A 125 0.76 -14.49 -4.03
CA VAL A 125 0.75 -15.40 -5.20
C VAL A 125 0.50 -14.63 -6.49
N THR A 126 -0.51 -13.75 -6.53
CA THR A 126 -0.82 -12.97 -7.74
C THR A 126 0.31 -12.02 -8.10
N MET A 127 0.90 -11.32 -7.13
CA MET A 127 2.08 -10.48 -7.38
C MET A 127 3.30 -11.29 -7.80
N GLY A 128 3.50 -12.47 -7.22
CA GLY A 128 4.56 -13.39 -7.61
C GLY A 128 4.38 -13.89 -9.06
N LEU A 129 3.18 -14.30 -9.44
CA LEU A 129 2.87 -14.72 -10.81
C LEU A 129 3.03 -13.57 -11.80
N SER A 130 2.55 -12.38 -11.46
CA SER A 130 2.70 -11.20 -12.31
C SER A 130 4.17 -10.83 -12.51
N SER A 131 4.97 -10.80 -11.45
CA SER A 131 6.38 -10.41 -11.51
C SER A 131 7.29 -11.47 -12.17
N LEU A 132 6.99 -12.76 -12.00
CA LEU A 132 7.85 -13.85 -12.48
C LEU A 132 7.43 -14.39 -13.83
N LEU A 133 6.13 -14.43 -14.11
CA LEU A 133 5.55 -15.00 -15.30
C LEU A 133 4.84 -14.01 -16.21
N GLY A 134 4.74 -12.74 -15.81
CA GLY A 134 4.01 -11.72 -16.56
C GLY A 134 2.50 -11.93 -16.62
N VAL A 135 1.96 -12.83 -15.77
CA VAL A 135 0.53 -13.19 -15.77
C VAL A 135 -0.20 -12.34 -14.76
N SER A 136 -0.98 -11.38 -15.22
CA SER A 136 -1.85 -10.53 -14.39
C SER A 136 -3.30 -10.96 -14.42
N THR A 137 -3.74 -11.59 -15.53
CA THR A 137 -5.10 -12.08 -15.74
C THR A 137 -5.08 -13.51 -16.32
N LEU A 138 -6.21 -14.22 -16.19
CA LEU A 138 -6.36 -15.59 -16.72
C LEU A 138 -6.23 -15.70 -18.24
N ALA A 139 -6.29 -14.57 -18.94
CA ALA A 139 -6.18 -14.48 -20.40
C ALA A 139 -4.74 -14.21 -20.89
N ASP A 140 -3.82 -13.90 -19.98
CA ASP A 140 -2.44 -13.53 -20.34
C ASP A 140 -1.63 -14.77 -20.70
N THR A 141 -0.83 -14.67 -21.75
CA THR A 141 0.15 -15.71 -22.11
C THR A 141 1.37 -15.57 -21.19
N PRO A 142 1.82 -16.67 -20.56
CA PRO A 142 2.97 -16.61 -19.65
C PRO A 142 4.23 -16.15 -20.39
N ALA A 143 4.82 -15.06 -19.94
CA ALA A 143 6.11 -14.55 -20.39
C ALA A 143 7.11 -14.61 -19.23
N PRO A 144 7.86 -15.72 -19.04
CA PRO A 144 8.70 -15.90 -17.88
C PRO A 144 9.84 -14.85 -17.86
N ALA A 145 9.89 -14.08 -16.79
CA ALA A 145 10.97 -13.15 -16.51
C ALA A 145 12.16 -13.90 -15.89
N TRP A 146 13.00 -14.51 -16.74
CA TRP A 146 14.14 -15.33 -16.30
C TRP A 146 15.07 -14.59 -15.32
N GLN A 147 15.22 -13.29 -15.49
CA GLN A 147 15.97 -12.42 -14.60
C GLN A 147 15.35 -12.36 -13.19
N GLY A 148 14.03 -12.17 -13.10
CA GLY A 148 13.29 -12.17 -11.83
C GLY A 148 13.33 -13.53 -11.13
N ILE A 149 13.20 -14.62 -11.90
CA ILE A 149 13.30 -15.99 -11.39
C ILE A 149 14.70 -16.25 -10.83
N GLY A 150 15.76 -15.80 -11.53
CA GLY A 150 17.14 -15.90 -11.06
C GLY A 150 17.39 -15.17 -9.75
N ILE A 151 16.89 -13.93 -9.64
CA ILE A 151 16.97 -13.14 -8.39
C ILE A 151 16.23 -13.84 -7.24
N LEU A 152 15.01 -14.33 -7.50
CA LEU A 152 14.24 -15.07 -6.48
C LEU A 152 15.00 -16.31 -6.00
N ALA A 153 15.55 -17.12 -6.93
CA ALA A 153 16.33 -18.30 -6.59
C ALA A 153 17.58 -17.94 -5.75
N ALA A 154 18.31 -16.89 -6.12
CA ALA A 154 19.46 -16.40 -5.37
C ALA A 154 19.08 -15.94 -3.95
N LEU A 155 17.96 -15.22 -3.80
CA LEU A 155 17.45 -14.77 -2.49
C LEU A 155 17.01 -15.96 -1.62
N LEU A 156 16.37 -16.97 -2.18
CA LEU A 156 15.98 -18.18 -1.46
C LEU A 156 17.22 -18.96 -0.98
N LEU A 157 18.20 -19.15 -1.85
CA LEU A 157 19.46 -19.81 -1.49
C LEU A 157 20.19 -19.05 -0.37
N LEU A 158 20.23 -17.73 -0.46
CA LEU A 158 20.83 -16.87 0.55
C LEU A 158 20.06 -16.95 1.88
N HIS A 159 18.73 -16.94 1.84
CA HIS A 159 17.88 -17.06 3.03
C HIS A 159 18.10 -18.39 3.75
N PHE A 160 18.01 -19.50 3.03
CA PHE A 160 18.17 -20.83 3.61
C PHE A 160 19.62 -21.11 4.04
N GLY A 161 20.61 -20.68 3.25
CA GLY A 161 22.03 -20.77 3.59
C GLY A 161 22.36 -20.00 4.86
N TRP A 162 21.89 -18.76 4.97
CA TRP A 162 22.10 -17.92 6.16
C TRP A 162 21.45 -18.51 7.40
N LYS A 163 20.19 -18.99 7.26
CA LYS A 163 19.45 -19.65 8.34
C LYS A 163 20.16 -20.90 8.83
N LYS A 164 20.74 -21.69 7.89
CA LYS A 164 21.49 -22.90 8.23
C LYS A 164 22.81 -22.59 8.94
N TRP A 165 23.49 -21.49 8.54
CA TRP A 165 24.81 -21.14 9.08
C TRP A 165 24.73 -20.39 10.41
N LYS A 166 23.81 -19.41 10.53
CA LYS A 166 23.68 -18.56 11.74
C LYS A 166 22.53 -18.95 12.68
N GLY A 167 21.73 -19.94 12.34
CA GLY A 167 20.58 -20.38 13.14
C GLY A 167 19.42 -19.37 13.22
N LYS A 168 19.56 -18.17 12.60
CA LYS A 168 18.55 -17.11 12.54
C LYS A 168 18.33 -16.70 11.10
N ALA A 169 17.07 -16.40 10.74
CA ALA A 169 16.75 -15.85 9.44
C ALA A 169 17.36 -14.44 9.29
N PRO A 170 17.82 -14.05 8.07
CA PRO A 170 18.25 -12.69 7.81
C PRO A 170 17.10 -11.70 8.02
N SER A 171 17.42 -10.46 8.40
CA SER A 171 16.39 -9.44 8.57
C SER A 171 15.72 -9.11 7.23
N PRO A 172 14.41 -8.80 7.23
CA PRO A 172 13.70 -8.40 6.00
C PRO A 172 14.38 -7.24 5.29
N ILE A 173 14.89 -6.26 6.04
CA ILE A 173 15.59 -5.09 5.49
C ILE A 173 16.86 -5.51 4.74
N ALA A 174 17.64 -6.43 5.28
CA ALA A 174 18.83 -6.94 4.60
C ALA A 174 18.47 -7.66 3.30
N MET A 175 17.39 -8.44 3.28
CA MET A 175 16.90 -9.11 2.07
C MET A 175 16.45 -8.11 1.00
N ILE A 176 15.77 -7.02 1.39
CA ILE A 176 15.37 -5.95 0.47
C ILE A 176 16.60 -5.27 -0.14
N LEU A 177 17.60 -4.92 0.67
CA LEU A 177 18.83 -4.29 0.18
C LEU A 177 19.60 -5.21 -0.79
N VAL A 178 19.71 -6.50 -0.46
CA VAL A 178 20.36 -7.48 -1.35
C VAL A 178 19.58 -7.62 -2.66
N SER A 179 18.24 -7.68 -2.60
CA SER A 179 17.42 -7.77 -3.82
C SER A 179 17.54 -6.53 -4.70
N ALA A 180 17.65 -5.34 -4.09
CA ALA A 180 17.86 -4.09 -4.81
C ALA A 180 19.21 -4.08 -5.55
N VAL A 181 20.28 -4.52 -4.89
CA VAL A 181 21.62 -4.63 -5.52
C VAL A 181 21.61 -5.65 -6.66
N LEU A 182 21.01 -6.82 -6.45
CA LEU A 182 20.88 -7.84 -7.50
C LEU A 182 20.04 -7.32 -8.66
N GLY A 183 18.96 -6.60 -8.39
CA GLY A 183 18.12 -5.98 -9.42
C GLY A 183 18.90 -4.98 -10.26
N MET A 184 19.68 -4.09 -9.63
CA MET A 184 20.53 -3.13 -10.35
C MET A 184 21.58 -3.80 -11.25
N VAL A 185 22.12 -4.95 -10.84
CA VAL A 185 23.13 -5.67 -11.64
C VAL A 185 22.51 -6.44 -12.80
N VAL A 186 21.31 -7.01 -12.61
CA VAL A 186 20.67 -7.93 -13.58
C VAL A 186 19.84 -7.16 -14.63
N TYR A 187 19.27 -6.01 -14.26
CA TYR A 187 18.43 -5.19 -15.16
C TYR A 187 19.17 -3.99 -15.74
N HIS A 188 20.49 -3.95 -15.63
CA HIS A 188 21.32 -2.87 -16.20
C HIS A 188 21.51 -3.01 -17.70
#